data_6d6dd8a0e9e5e9a10f2f2b0710a70921
#
_entry.id   6d6dd8a0e9e5e9a10f2f2b0710a70921
#
_cell.length_a   1.000
_cell.length_b   1.000
_cell.length_c   1.000
_cell.angle_alpha   90.00
_cell.angle_beta   90.00
_cell.angle_gamma   90.00
#
_symmetry.space_group_name_H-M   'P 1'
#
loop_
_entity.id
_entity.type
_entity.pdbx_description
1 polymer ?
#
loop_
_entity_poly.entity_id
_entity_poly.type
_entity_poly.pdbx_seq_one_letter_code
_entity_poly.pdbx_strand_id
1 'polypeptide(L)'
;MKSSFLTAGHTPTLFAAFLYFDLSFMVWVILGPLGVQIAKDLALTPAQKGLMVATPILAGAILRLVMGVLVDHLKPKLAGVIGQVIVIVSLAAAWFFGIHTYQQVLLLGVALGVAGASFAVALPLASRWYPPEHQGKAMGIAGAGNSGTAFAALLAPGLAAAYGWNNVFGLAAIPLVLVLIIYLWMAKDSPECPPPKALSDYLKILKDKDAWWFMLFYSVTFGGFVGLASALTIYFSDQYGLKPQVAGYFTAACVFAGSLVRPIGGMIADRIGGIKTLSVCYVLAGVFLIVVSFGLPKDWMALCVFVCAMLALGTGNGAVFQLVPQRFRKEIGVMTGLVGFGGGVGGF
;
A
#
# COMPACT_ATOMS: atom_id res chain seq x y z
N MET A 1 35.19 -2.79 11.62
CA MET A 1 34.83 -2.66 10.17
C MET A 1 33.31 -2.68 10.09
N LYS A 2 32.69 -1.65 9.51
CA LYS A 2 31.24 -1.67 9.28
C LYS A 2 30.94 -2.77 8.26
N SER A 3 30.11 -3.74 8.60
CA SER A 3 29.68 -4.79 7.67
C SER A 3 28.99 -4.16 6.46
N SER A 4 29.24 -4.67 5.27
CA SER A 4 28.48 -4.23 4.08
C SER A 4 27.00 -4.57 4.27
N PHE A 5 26.10 -3.71 3.78
CA PHE A 5 24.66 -3.96 3.85
C PHE A 5 24.25 -5.35 3.35
N LEU A 6 24.86 -5.83 2.28
CA LEU A 6 24.54 -7.12 1.68
C LEU A 6 24.96 -8.33 2.56
N THR A 7 25.95 -8.14 3.45
CA THR A 7 26.44 -9.17 4.34
C THR A 7 25.95 -9.03 5.79
N ALA A 8 25.30 -7.88 6.10
CA ALA A 8 24.82 -7.55 7.44
C ALA A 8 23.52 -8.24 7.82
N GLY A 9 22.79 -8.79 6.85
CA GLY A 9 21.48 -9.41 7.04
C GLY A 9 21.20 -10.50 6.03
N HIS A 10 19.97 -11.02 6.03
CA HIS A 10 19.55 -12.08 5.11
C HIS A 10 18.88 -11.50 3.86
N THR A 11 19.68 -11.18 2.84
CA THR A 11 19.23 -10.57 1.58
C THR A 11 18.11 -11.35 0.87
N PRO A 12 18.12 -12.73 0.84
CA PRO A 12 17.01 -13.47 0.23
C PRO A 12 15.66 -13.21 0.92
N THR A 13 15.64 -13.08 2.25
CA THR A 13 14.41 -12.71 2.97
C THR A 13 13.96 -11.29 2.66
N LEU A 14 14.89 -10.35 2.53
CA LEU A 14 14.56 -8.98 2.14
C LEU A 14 13.91 -8.92 0.76
N PHE A 15 14.45 -9.65 -0.21
CA PHE A 15 13.90 -9.75 -1.56
C PHE A 15 12.51 -10.41 -1.56
N ALA A 16 12.35 -11.52 -0.84
CA ALA A 16 11.06 -12.19 -0.69
C ALA A 16 10.01 -11.30 -0.02
N ALA A 17 10.40 -10.53 1.01
CA ALA A 17 9.52 -9.58 1.68
C ALA A 17 9.08 -8.44 0.74
N PHE A 18 9.99 -7.93 -0.08
CA PHE A 18 9.68 -6.93 -1.12
C PHE A 18 8.67 -7.48 -2.13
N LEU A 19 8.93 -8.64 -2.74
CA LEU A 19 8.01 -9.24 -3.72
C LEU A 19 6.64 -9.55 -3.11
N TYR A 20 6.62 -10.12 -1.90
CA TYR A 20 5.40 -10.39 -1.17
C TYR A 20 4.56 -9.13 -1.00
N PHE A 21 5.19 -8.04 -0.59
CA PHE A 21 4.52 -6.77 -0.38
C PHE A 21 4.07 -6.14 -1.70
N ASP A 22 4.91 -6.14 -2.72
CA ASP A 22 4.65 -5.54 -4.03
C ASP A 22 3.42 -6.20 -4.70
N LEU A 23 3.41 -7.52 -4.81
CA LEU A 23 2.30 -8.24 -5.42
C LEU A 23 1.02 -8.23 -4.57
N SER A 24 1.15 -8.21 -3.23
CA SER A 24 -0.01 -8.02 -2.36
C SER A 24 -0.65 -6.65 -2.60
N PHE A 25 0.15 -5.59 -2.71
CA PHE A 25 -0.36 -4.25 -2.97
C PHE A 25 -0.96 -4.10 -4.37
N MET A 26 -0.43 -4.80 -5.36
CA MET A 26 -1.05 -4.88 -6.69
C MET A 26 -2.51 -5.35 -6.59
N VAL A 27 -2.79 -6.44 -5.91
CA VAL A 27 -4.15 -6.98 -5.82
C VAL A 27 -5.02 -6.24 -4.80
N TRP A 28 -4.43 -5.62 -3.79
CA TRP A 28 -5.16 -4.81 -2.81
C TRP A 28 -5.97 -3.69 -3.45
N VAL A 29 -5.41 -3.00 -4.43
CA VAL A 29 -6.06 -1.86 -5.10
C VAL A 29 -6.72 -2.22 -6.43
N ILE A 30 -6.75 -3.49 -6.83
CA ILE A 30 -7.14 -3.93 -8.17
C ILE A 30 -8.56 -3.51 -8.56
N LEU A 31 -9.47 -3.36 -7.58
CA LEU A 31 -10.84 -2.89 -7.82
C LEU A 31 -10.91 -1.45 -8.34
N GLY A 32 -9.91 -0.61 -8.02
CA GLY A 32 -9.83 0.76 -8.53
C GLY A 32 -9.62 0.80 -10.05
N PRO A 33 -8.51 0.27 -10.58
CA PRO A 33 -8.26 0.18 -12.02
C PRO A 33 -9.33 -0.57 -12.81
N LEU A 34 -9.98 -1.58 -12.22
CA LEU A 34 -11.10 -2.30 -12.84
C LEU A 34 -12.45 -1.58 -12.66
N GLY A 35 -12.48 -0.50 -11.86
CA GLY A 35 -13.72 0.11 -11.40
C GLY A 35 -14.63 0.60 -12.51
N VAL A 36 -14.08 1.03 -13.65
CA VAL A 36 -14.88 1.47 -14.82
C VAL A 36 -15.62 0.30 -15.44
N GLN A 37 -14.95 -0.83 -15.67
CA GLN A 37 -15.56 -2.02 -16.27
C GLN A 37 -16.58 -2.67 -15.34
N ILE A 38 -16.23 -2.84 -14.05
CA ILE A 38 -17.12 -3.41 -13.04
C ILE A 38 -18.37 -2.56 -12.87
N ALA A 39 -18.21 -1.23 -12.78
CA ALA A 39 -19.35 -0.32 -12.61
C ALA A 39 -20.29 -0.35 -13.80
N LYS A 40 -19.76 -0.50 -15.02
CA LYS A 40 -20.57 -0.62 -16.23
C LYS A 40 -21.37 -1.93 -16.25
N ASP A 41 -20.72 -3.05 -15.98
CA ASP A 41 -21.36 -4.38 -16.04
C ASP A 41 -22.41 -4.59 -14.95
N LEU A 42 -22.13 -4.09 -13.73
CA LEU A 42 -23.04 -4.23 -12.58
C LEU A 42 -23.98 -3.02 -12.42
N ALA A 43 -23.99 -2.07 -13.37
CA ALA A 43 -24.79 -0.86 -13.36
C ALA A 43 -24.71 -0.09 -12.02
N LEU A 44 -23.50 0.08 -11.49
CA LEU A 44 -23.27 0.72 -10.19
C LEU A 44 -23.48 2.22 -10.23
N THR A 45 -24.13 2.75 -9.20
CA THR A 45 -24.21 4.20 -8.98
C THR A 45 -22.83 4.78 -8.64
N PRO A 46 -22.61 6.11 -8.78
CA PRO A 46 -21.35 6.75 -8.38
C PRO A 46 -20.96 6.47 -6.91
N ALA A 47 -21.94 6.46 -6.00
CA ALA A 47 -21.71 6.14 -4.58
C ALA A 47 -21.26 4.68 -4.39
N GLN A 48 -21.89 3.74 -5.06
CA GLN A 48 -21.50 2.32 -5.01
C GLN A 48 -20.11 2.10 -5.61
N LYS A 49 -19.77 2.77 -6.71
CA LYS A 49 -18.43 2.74 -7.32
C LYS A 49 -17.37 3.26 -6.35
N GLY A 50 -17.63 4.37 -5.67
CA GLY A 50 -16.74 4.91 -4.65
C GLY A 50 -16.53 3.94 -3.48
N LEU A 51 -17.62 3.39 -2.91
CA LEU A 51 -17.53 2.45 -1.79
C LEU A 51 -16.84 1.14 -2.18
N MET A 52 -17.04 0.64 -3.40
CA MET A 52 -16.35 -0.51 -3.94
C MET A 52 -14.83 -0.35 -3.91
N VAL A 53 -14.33 0.81 -4.33
CA VAL A 53 -12.88 1.11 -4.36
C VAL A 53 -12.34 1.36 -2.96
N ALA A 54 -13.12 1.98 -2.09
CA ALA A 54 -12.72 2.33 -0.73
C ALA A 54 -12.73 1.11 0.24
N THR A 55 -13.60 0.12 0.01
CA THR A 55 -13.75 -1.06 0.89
C THR A 55 -12.44 -1.83 1.14
N PRO A 56 -11.63 -2.20 0.12
CA PRO A 56 -10.36 -2.87 0.36
C PRO A 56 -9.39 -2.03 1.20
N ILE A 57 -9.44 -0.70 1.05
CA ILE A 57 -8.55 0.22 1.75
C ILE A 57 -8.88 0.24 3.24
N LEU A 58 -10.15 0.40 3.58
CA LEU A 58 -10.62 0.36 4.98
C LEU A 58 -10.39 -1.00 5.62
N ALA A 59 -10.74 -2.07 4.91
CA ALA A 59 -10.50 -3.44 5.39
C ALA A 59 -9.00 -3.67 5.63
N GLY A 60 -8.14 -3.21 4.70
CA GLY A 60 -6.69 -3.29 4.86
C GLY A 60 -6.19 -2.51 6.07
N ALA A 61 -6.74 -1.34 6.36
CA ALA A 61 -6.41 -0.56 7.54
C ALA A 61 -6.66 -1.36 8.82
N ILE A 62 -7.88 -1.88 8.99
CA ILE A 62 -8.29 -2.66 10.16
C ILE A 62 -7.46 -3.94 10.29
N LEU A 63 -7.30 -4.67 9.18
CA LEU A 63 -6.58 -5.95 9.16
C LEU A 63 -5.06 -5.79 9.39
N ARG A 64 -4.48 -4.61 9.24
CA ARG A 64 -3.08 -4.34 9.66
C ARG A 64 -2.87 -4.53 11.15
N LEU A 65 -3.85 -4.16 11.97
CA LEU A 65 -3.77 -4.38 13.42
C LEU A 65 -3.84 -5.89 13.74
N VAL A 66 -4.77 -6.59 13.09
CA VAL A 66 -4.92 -8.05 13.25
C VAL A 66 -3.66 -8.78 12.80
N MET A 67 -3.13 -8.41 11.61
CA MET A 67 -1.91 -9.01 11.08
C MET A 67 -0.69 -8.67 11.94
N GLY A 68 -0.61 -7.48 12.52
CA GLY A 68 0.47 -7.12 13.45
C GLY A 68 0.50 -8.03 14.67
N VAL A 69 -0.67 -8.28 15.29
CA VAL A 69 -0.80 -9.24 16.39
C VAL A 69 -0.43 -10.66 15.94
N LEU A 70 -0.90 -11.06 14.77
CA LEU A 70 -0.60 -12.39 14.21
C LEU A 70 0.89 -12.59 13.97
N VAL A 71 1.58 -11.59 13.44
CA VAL A 71 3.04 -11.57 13.22
C VAL A 71 3.81 -11.76 14.53
N ASP A 72 3.36 -11.14 15.61
CA ASP A 72 4.04 -11.26 16.91
C ASP A 72 3.84 -12.64 17.54
N HIS A 73 2.69 -13.31 17.31
CA HIS A 73 2.41 -14.63 17.89
C HIS A 73 2.88 -15.79 17.00
N LEU A 74 2.68 -15.72 15.68
CA LEU A 74 2.98 -16.80 14.74
C LEU A 74 4.30 -16.62 14.00
N LYS A 75 5.04 -15.53 14.23
CA LYS A 75 6.19 -15.05 13.46
C LYS A 75 5.81 -14.53 12.05
N PRO A 76 6.61 -13.61 11.46
CA PRO A 76 6.29 -12.95 10.21
C PRO A 76 6.10 -13.91 9.02
N LYS A 77 6.94 -14.95 8.91
CA LYS A 77 6.85 -15.88 7.77
C LYS A 77 5.51 -16.59 7.72
N LEU A 78 5.07 -17.20 8.83
CA LEU A 78 3.82 -17.96 8.86
C LEU A 78 2.61 -17.03 8.70
N ALA A 79 2.62 -15.87 9.36
CA ALA A 79 1.56 -14.87 9.19
C ALA A 79 1.42 -14.42 7.72
N GLY A 80 2.55 -14.23 7.03
CA GLY A 80 2.57 -13.90 5.60
C GLY A 80 2.00 -14.99 4.72
N VAL A 81 2.33 -16.25 4.98
CA VAL A 81 1.77 -17.39 4.24
C VAL A 81 0.26 -17.44 4.39
N ILE A 82 -0.25 -17.34 5.64
CA ILE A 82 -1.69 -17.35 5.91
C ILE A 82 -2.39 -16.21 5.16
N GLY A 83 -1.87 -14.98 5.26
CA GLY A 83 -2.45 -13.83 4.58
C GLY A 83 -2.47 -14.02 3.06
N GLN A 84 -1.37 -14.48 2.46
CA GLN A 84 -1.30 -14.65 1.01
C GLN A 84 -2.18 -15.78 0.50
N VAL A 85 -2.30 -16.89 1.24
CA VAL A 85 -3.22 -17.99 0.90
C VAL A 85 -4.67 -17.50 0.92
N ILE A 86 -5.08 -16.73 1.94
CA ILE A 86 -6.43 -16.14 1.99
C ILE A 86 -6.71 -15.30 0.74
N VAL A 87 -5.77 -14.45 0.35
CA VAL A 87 -5.92 -13.59 -0.84
C VAL A 87 -6.01 -14.42 -2.12
N ILE A 88 -5.10 -15.41 -2.31
CA ILE A 88 -5.11 -16.29 -3.48
C ILE A 88 -6.44 -17.05 -3.58
N VAL A 89 -6.91 -17.63 -2.48
CA VAL A 89 -8.19 -18.35 -2.44
C VAL A 89 -9.36 -17.42 -2.79
N SER A 90 -9.35 -16.19 -2.27
CA SER A 90 -10.39 -15.21 -2.55
C SER A 90 -10.42 -14.78 -4.03
N LEU A 91 -9.25 -14.56 -4.64
CA LEU A 91 -9.15 -14.26 -6.07
C LEU A 91 -9.56 -15.45 -6.95
N ALA A 92 -9.13 -16.65 -6.57
CA ALA A 92 -9.50 -17.88 -7.29
C ALA A 92 -11.01 -18.14 -7.19
N ALA A 93 -11.62 -17.93 -6.03
CA ALA A 93 -13.05 -18.05 -5.84
C ALA A 93 -13.82 -17.01 -6.68
N ALA A 94 -13.37 -15.75 -6.67
CA ALA A 94 -13.97 -14.69 -7.49
C ALA A 94 -13.89 -15.01 -8.98
N TRP A 95 -12.77 -15.58 -9.43
CA TRP A 95 -12.60 -16.00 -10.83
C TRP A 95 -13.47 -17.21 -11.18
N PHE A 96 -13.47 -18.25 -10.35
CA PHE A 96 -14.16 -19.51 -10.63
C PHE A 96 -15.68 -19.39 -10.60
N PHE A 97 -16.23 -18.71 -9.58
CA PHE A 97 -17.68 -18.53 -9.41
C PHE A 97 -18.22 -17.31 -10.18
N GLY A 98 -17.35 -16.40 -10.58
CA GLY A 98 -17.73 -15.11 -11.14
C GLY A 98 -18.31 -14.16 -10.05
N ILE A 99 -18.29 -12.88 -10.37
CA ILE A 99 -18.91 -11.85 -9.53
C ILE A 99 -20.08 -11.26 -10.32
N HIS A 100 -21.28 -11.34 -9.75
CA HIS A 100 -22.54 -10.96 -10.42
C HIS A 100 -23.29 -9.88 -9.65
N THR A 101 -22.89 -9.57 -8.41
CA THR A 101 -23.59 -8.62 -7.56
C THR A 101 -22.63 -7.65 -6.89
N TYR A 102 -23.15 -6.48 -6.54
CA TYR A 102 -22.40 -5.46 -5.78
C TYR A 102 -21.88 -5.99 -4.44
N GLN A 103 -22.70 -6.78 -3.73
CA GLN A 103 -22.32 -7.35 -2.43
C GLN A 103 -21.12 -8.31 -2.54
N GLN A 104 -21.06 -9.10 -3.62
CA GLN A 104 -19.92 -9.99 -3.88
C GLN A 104 -18.63 -9.17 -4.14
N VAL A 105 -18.73 -8.04 -4.85
CA VAL A 105 -17.56 -7.15 -5.02
C VAL A 105 -17.10 -6.59 -3.69
N LEU A 106 -18.00 -6.15 -2.82
CA LEU A 106 -17.65 -5.66 -1.49
C LEU A 106 -17.00 -6.76 -0.63
N LEU A 107 -17.54 -7.98 -0.67
CA LEU A 107 -16.98 -9.12 0.05
C LEU A 107 -15.55 -9.43 -0.43
N LEU A 108 -15.33 -9.45 -1.76
CA LEU A 108 -13.98 -9.55 -2.30
C LEU A 108 -13.11 -8.40 -1.82
N GLY A 109 -13.62 -7.16 -1.81
CA GLY A 109 -12.90 -5.99 -1.31
C GLY A 109 -12.40 -6.16 0.13
N VAL A 110 -13.25 -6.72 1.01
CA VAL A 110 -12.87 -7.04 2.40
C VAL A 110 -11.76 -8.10 2.42
N ALA A 111 -11.88 -9.16 1.64
CA ALA A 111 -10.86 -10.21 1.54
C ALA A 111 -9.53 -9.67 1.00
N LEU A 112 -9.56 -8.79 -0.01
CA LEU A 112 -8.37 -8.10 -0.53
C LEU A 112 -7.73 -7.15 0.50
N GLY A 113 -8.47 -6.72 1.53
CA GLY A 113 -7.92 -5.99 2.66
C GLY A 113 -6.80 -6.77 3.38
N VAL A 114 -6.82 -8.10 3.36
CA VAL A 114 -5.71 -8.93 3.88
C VAL A 114 -4.41 -8.65 3.10
N ALA A 115 -4.50 -8.46 1.78
CA ALA A 115 -3.36 -8.06 0.97
C ALA A 115 -2.83 -6.67 1.35
N GLY A 116 -3.73 -5.72 1.68
CA GLY A 116 -3.36 -4.41 2.21
C GLY A 116 -2.69 -4.46 3.58
N ALA A 117 -2.93 -5.51 4.36
CA ALA A 117 -2.27 -5.75 5.63
C ALA A 117 -0.87 -6.38 5.50
N SER A 118 -0.41 -6.76 4.31
CA SER A 118 0.92 -7.32 4.04
C SER A 118 2.07 -6.43 4.50
N PHE A 119 1.86 -5.13 4.58
CA PHE A 119 2.78 -4.17 5.17
C PHE A 119 3.22 -4.54 6.59
N ALA A 120 2.27 -5.01 7.42
CA ALA A 120 2.54 -5.42 8.80
C ALA A 120 3.38 -6.70 8.90
N VAL A 121 3.46 -7.48 7.82
CA VAL A 121 4.29 -8.68 7.69
C VAL A 121 5.67 -8.36 7.11
N ALA A 122 5.68 -7.70 5.95
CA ALA A 122 6.88 -7.50 5.15
C ALA A 122 7.96 -6.68 5.87
N LEU A 123 7.57 -5.60 6.55
CA LEU A 123 8.54 -4.74 7.22
C LEU A 123 9.24 -5.43 8.40
N PRO A 124 8.54 -6.07 9.35
CA PRO A 124 9.21 -6.84 10.41
C PRO A 124 10.02 -8.01 9.85
N LEU A 125 9.52 -8.74 8.85
CA LEU A 125 10.23 -9.85 8.23
C LEU A 125 11.59 -9.40 7.67
N ALA A 126 11.64 -8.26 6.99
CA ALA A 126 12.85 -7.72 6.42
C ALA A 126 13.76 -7.09 7.48
N SER A 127 13.24 -6.22 8.34
CA SER A 127 14.05 -5.38 9.23
C SER A 127 14.71 -6.16 10.38
N ARG A 128 14.06 -7.20 10.90
CA ARG A 128 14.58 -8.01 12.03
C ARG A 128 15.88 -8.77 11.70
N TRP A 129 16.26 -8.88 10.44
CA TRP A 129 17.52 -9.48 10.00
C TRP A 129 18.71 -8.52 10.00
N TYR A 130 18.45 -7.20 10.08
CA TYR A 130 19.49 -6.19 9.93
C TYR A 130 19.77 -5.47 11.25
N PRO A 131 21.06 -5.18 11.54
CA PRO A 131 21.43 -4.38 12.70
C PRO A 131 20.85 -2.95 12.58
N PRO A 132 20.70 -2.22 13.70
CA PRO A 132 20.02 -0.92 13.74
C PRO A 132 20.49 0.10 12.69
N GLU A 133 21.78 0.13 12.36
CA GLU A 133 22.36 1.03 11.35
C GLU A 133 21.91 0.72 9.91
N HIS A 134 21.38 -0.47 9.65
CA HIS A 134 20.93 -0.93 8.34
C HIS A 134 19.41 -1.15 8.26
N GLN A 135 18.69 -1.11 9.38
CA GLN A 135 17.24 -1.35 9.42
C GLN A 135 16.46 -0.36 8.57
N GLY A 136 16.81 0.93 8.61
CA GLY A 136 16.15 1.95 7.79
C GLY A 136 16.25 1.66 6.29
N LYS A 137 17.43 1.22 5.83
CA LYS A 137 17.63 0.82 4.43
C LYS A 137 16.85 -0.43 4.06
N ALA A 138 16.83 -1.44 4.94
CA ALA A 138 16.05 -2.67 4.73
C ALA A 138 14.54 -2.38 4.66
N MET A 139 14.03 -1.56 5.59
CA MET A 139 12.63 -1.11 5.58
C MET A 139 12.29 -0.25 4.35
N GLY A 140 13.23 0.56 3.88
CA GLY A 140 13.06 1.35 2.65
C GLY A 140 12.93 0.47 1.42
N ILE A 141 13.78 -0.56 1.28
CA ILE A 141 13.72 -1.52 0.18
C ILE A 141 12.42 -2.34 0.25
N ALA A 142 12.12 -2.94 1.39
CA ALA A 142 10.87 -3.68 1.55
C ALA A 142 9.64 -2.76 1.33
N GLY A 143 9.68 -1.53 1.86
CA GLY A 143 8.61 -0.54 1.72
C GLY A 143 8.40 -0.01 0.29
N ALA A 144 9.39 -0.16 -0.60
CA ALA A 144 9.24 0.16 -2.02
C ALA A 144 8.24 -0.77 -2.72
N GLY A 145 7.86 -1.90 -2.11
CA GLY A 145 6.80 -2.79 -2.59
C GLY A 145 5.41 -2.13 -2.70
N ASN A 146 5.22 -0.89 -2.23
CA ASN A 146 4.01 -0.14 -2.56
C ASN A 146 3.93 0.23 -4.07
N SER A 147 5.01 0.07 -4.85
CA SER A 147 5.00 0.17 -6.32
C SER A 147 4.07 -0.83 -7.00
N GLY A 148 3.73 -1.93 -6.34
CA GLY A 148 2.74 -2.90 -6.82
C GLY A 148 1.41 -2.28 -7.22
N THR A 149 0.99 -1.22 -6.55
CA THR A 149 -0.23 -0.49 -6.91
C THR A 149 -0.17 0.09 -8.34
N ALA A 150 1.02 0.45 -8.82
CA ALA A 150 1.21 0.90 -10.20
C ALA A 150 1.02 -0.24 -11.22
N PHE A 151 1.44 -1.47 -10.89
CA PHE A 151 1.22 -2.62 -11.76
C PHE A 151 -0.26 -2.95 -11.91
N ALA A 152 -1.06 -2.78 -10.86
CA ALA A 152 -2.51 -2.91 -10.98
C ALA A 152 -3.08 -1.91 -12.01
N ALA A 153 -2.72 -0.63 -11.90
CA ALA A 153 -3.19 0.40 -12.81
C ALA A 153 -2.69 0.19 -14.25
N LEU A 154 -1.45 -0.26 -14.41
CA LEU A 154 -0.83 -0.50 -15.71
C LEU A 154 -1.44 -1.68 -16.45
N LEU A 155 -1.71 -2.79 -15.75
CA LEU A 155 -2.04 -4.07 -16.37
C LEU A 155 -3.54 -4.40 -16.34
N ALA A 156 -4.23 -4.14 -15.20
CA ALA A 156 -5.57 -4.64 -14.99
C ALA A 156 -6.60 -4.11 -16.02
N PRO A 157 -6.63 -2.83 -16.42
CA PRO A 157 -7.61 -2.35 -17.39
C PRO A 157 -7.43 -2.93 -18.79
N GLY A 158 -6.15 -3.15 -19.21
CA GLY A 158 -5.82 -3.79 -20.48
C GLY A 158 -6.20 -5.26 -20.51
N LEU A 159 -5.90 -6.00 -19.44
CA LEU A 159 -6.30 -7.40 -19.29
C LEU A 159 -7.81 -7.56 -19.23
N ALA A 160 -8.51 -6.63 -18.56
CA ALA A 160 -9.98 -6.62 -18.52
C ALA A 160 -10.61 -6.37 -19.89
N ALA A 161 -10.00 -5.52 -20.70
CA ALA A 161 -10.46 -5.28 -22.07
C ALA A 161 -10.27 -6.49 -22.99
N ALA A 162 -9.20 -7.29 -22.77
CA ALA A 162 -8.87 -8.46 -23.59
C ALA A 162 -9.62 -9.72 -23.15
N TYR A 163 -9.77 -9.93 -21.84
CA TYR A 163 -10.23 -11.21 -21.28
C TYR A 163 -11.51 -11.09 -20.43
N GLY A 164 -12.01 -9.87 -20.20
CA GLY A 164 -13.07 -9.58 -19.24
C GLY A 164 -12.52 -9.42 -17.82
N TRP A 165 -13.14 -8.50 -17.06
CA TRP A 165 -12.64 -8.12 -15.74
C TRP A 165 -12.68 -9.25 -14.69
N ASN A 166 -13.64 -10.17 -14.74
CA ASN A 166 -13.69 -11.34 -13.86
C ASN A 166 -12.45 -12.25 -14.03
N ASN A 167 -11.97 -12.41 -15.28
CA ASN A 167 -10.79 -13.23 -15.55
C ASN A 167 -9.49 -12.59 -15.04
N VAL A 168 -9.47 -11.27 -14.83
CA VAL A 168 -8.30 -10.58 -14.25
C VAL A 168 -7.99 -11.07 -12.84
N PHE A 169 -8.99 -11.48 -12.06
CA PHE A 169 -8.76 -12.05 -10.72
C PHE A 169 -7.98 -13.37 -10.79
N GLY A 170 -8.33 -14.25 -11.71
CA GLY A 170 -7.56 -15.48 -11.95
C GLY A 170 -6.14 -15.19 -12.45
N LEU A 171 -6.00 -14.27 -13.40
CA LEU A 171 -4.70 -13.85 -13.91
C LEU A 171 -3.82 -13.22 -12.83
N ALA A 172 -4.41 -12.43 -11.92
CA ALA A 172 -3.70 -11.83 -10.79
C ALA A 172 -3.29 -12.84 -9.71
N ALA A 173 -4.04 -13.94 -9.56
CA ALA A 173 -3.67 -15.02 -8.65
C ALA A 173 -2.38 -15.75 -9.07
N ILE A 174 -2.08 -15.84 -10.37
CA ILE A 174 -0.89 -16.54 -10.88
C ILE A 174 0.41 -15.95 -10.30
N PRO A 175 0.71 -14.65 -10.45
CA PRO A 175 1.92 -14.08 -9.89
C PRO A 175 1.95 -14.14 -8.35
N LEU A 176 0.79 -14.09 -7.67
CA LEU A 176 0.75 -14.29 -6.21
C LEU A 176 1.17 -15.71 -5.81
N VAL A 177 0.74 -16.73 -6.55
CA VAL A 177 1.18 -18.13 -6.31
C VAL A 177 2.68 -18.26 -6.52
N LEU A 178 3.22 -17.68 -7.60
CA LEU A 178 4.67 -17.68 -7.85
C LEU A 178 5.44 -16.99 -6.71
N VAL A 179 4.96 -15.84 -6.26
CA VAL A 179 5.58 -15.14 -5.12
C VAL A 179 5.42 -15.92 -3.82
N LEU A 180 4.30 -16.62 -3.60
CA LEU A 180 4.15 -17.50 -2.44
C LEU A 180 5.21 -18.61 -2.45
N ILE A 181 5.48 -19.24 -3.59
CA ILE A 181 6.52 -20.26 -3.74
C ILE A 181 7.90 -19.67 -3.43
N ILE A 182 8.23 -18.52 -4.01
CA ILE A 182 9.48 -17.79 -3.74
C ILE A 182 9.59 -17.44 -2.26
N TYR A 183 8.51 -16.96 -1.67
CA TYR A 183 8.44 -16.59 -0.25
C TYR A 183 8.66 -17.79 0.66
N LEU A 184 8.03 -18.92 0.40
CA LEU A 184 8.22 -20.16 1.16
C LEU A 184 9.67 -20.64 1.11
N TRP A 185 10.33 -20.51 -0.04
CA TRP A 185 11.70 -20.95 -0.24
C TRP A 185 12.74 -19.98 0.33
N MET A 186 12.60 -18.68 0.08
CA MET A 186 13.62 -17.68 0.40
C MET A 186 13.43 -17.01 1.75
N ALA A 187 12.17 -16.81 2.21
CA ALA A 187 11.90 -16.11 3.44
C ALA A 187 12.24 -17.00 4.67
N LYS A 188 12.92 -16.39 5.62
CA LYS A 188 13.23 -17.00 6.94
C LYS A 188 12.91 -16.00 8.04
N ASP A 189 12.38 -16.49 9.16
CA ASP A 189 12.24 -15.67 10.35
C ASP A 189 13.61 -15.42 10.98
N SER A 190 13.82 -14.19 11.49
CA SER A 190 15.03 -13.85 12.22
C SER A 190 15.13 -14.68 13.49
N PRO A 191 16.36 -15.12 13.89
CA PRO A 191 16.59 -15.76 15.18
C PRO A 191 16.17 -14.87 16.36
N GLU A 192 16.32 -13.57 16.22
CA GLU A 192 15.94 -12.57 17.22
C GLU A 192 14.52 -12.06 16.94
N CYS A 193 13.52 -12.74 17.48
CA CYS A 193 12.15 -12.25 17.48
C CYS A 193 11.83 -11.59 18.83
N PRO A 194 11.39 -10.33 18.85
CA PRO A 194 10.90 -9.70 20.07
C PRO A 194 9.72 -10.49 20.65
N PRO A 195 9.53 -10.47 21.99
CA PRO A 195 8.40 -11.13 22.60
C PRO A 195 7.08 -10.55 22.07
N PRO A 196 6.01 -11.38 21.99
CA PRO A 196 4.70 -10.92 21.55
C PRO A 196 4.21 -9.72 22.37
N LYS A 197 3.70 -8.71 21.71
CA LYS A 197 3.10 -7.55 22.36
C LYS A 197 1.59 -7.77 22.51
N ALA A 198 1.06 -7.46 23.69
CA ALA A 198 -0.34 -7.55 23.96
C ALA A 198 -1.12 -6.38 23.31
N LEU A 199 -2.39 -6.60 22.99
CA LEU A 199 -3.27 -5.52 22.50
C LEU A 199 -3.31 -4.32 23.47
N SER A 200 -3.14 -4.57 24.78
CA SER A 200 -3.01 -3.53 25.81
C SER A 200 -1.85 -2.55 25.54
N ASP A 201 -0.77 -2.99 24.89
CA ASP A 201 0.38 -2.12 24.59
C ASP A 201 0.06 -1.15 23.46
N TYR A 202 -0.77 -1.57 22.49
CA TYR A 202 -1.32 -0.65 21.48
C TYR A 202 -2.21 0.42 22.12
N LEU A 203 -3.07 0.02 23.09
CA LEU A 203 -3.95 0.95 23.79
C LEU A 203 -3.17 1.93 24.69
N LYS A 204 -2.04 1.51 25.28
CA LYS A 204 -1.19 2.40 26.09
C LYS A 204 -0.59 3.52 25.23
N ILE A 205 -0.11 3.21 24.03
CA ILE A 205 0.47 4.20 23.12
C ILE A 205 -0.57 5.22 22.65
N LEU A 206 -1.84 4.83 22.48
CA LEU A 206 -2.92 5.75 22.11
C LEU A 206 -3.21 6.83 23.17
N LYS A 207 -2.66 6.70 24.40
CA LYS A 207 -2.70 7.76 25.41
C LYS A 207 -1.70 8.89 25.12
N ASP A 208 -0.67 8.62 24.31
CA ASP A 208 0.30 9.64 23.88
C ASP A 208 -0.30 10.45 22.71
N LYS A 209 -0.38 11.78 22.88
CA LYS A 209 -0.90 12.69 21.86
C LYS A 209 -0.09 12.63 20.55
N ASP A 210 1.22 12.40 20.65
CA ASP A 210 2.08 12.34 19.48
C ASP A 210 1.73 11.14 18.59
N ALA A 211 1.22 10.03 19.17
CA ALA A 211 0.78 8.88 18.38
C ALA A 211 -0.33 9.27 17.38
N TRP A 212 -1.30 10.07 17.82
CA TRP A 212 -2.38 10.57 16.97
C TRP A 212 -1.87 11.51 15.87
N TRP A 213 -0.90 12.37 16.17
CA TRP A 213 -0.27 13.22 15.16
C TRP A 213 0.45 12.39 14.10
N PHE A 214 1.19 11.37 14.48
CA PHE A 214 1.88 10.49 13.52
C PHE A 214 0.90 9.67 12.67
N MET A 215 -0.19 9.20 13.27
CA MET A 215 -1.29 8.57 12.53
C MET A 215 -1.91 9.54 11.53
N LEU A 216 -2.19 10.79 11.94
CA LEU A 216 -2.69 11.84 11.06
C LEU A 216 -1.71 12.17 9.93
N PHE A 217 -0.42 12.31 10.24
CA PHE A 217 0.58 12.59 9.21
C PHE A 217 0.58 11.51 8.13
N TYR A 218 0.50 10.26 8.51
CA TYR A 218 0.49 9.17 7.55
C TYR A 218 -0.87 8.99 6.88
N SER A 219 -1.97 9.36 7.53
CA SER A 219 -3.29 9.36 6.91
C SER A 219 -3.36 10.34 5.74
N VAL A 220 -2.72 11.49 5.84
CA VAL A 220 -2.64 12.45 4.74
C VAL A 220 -1.68 11.97 3.64
N THR A 221 -0.45 11.58 4.00
CA THR A 221 0.56 11.22 2.97
C THR A 221 0.27 9.89 2.30
N PHE A 222 0.16 8.83 3.08
CA PHE A 222 -0.10 7.48 2.54
C PHE A 222 -1.57 7.30 2.17
N GLY A 223 -2.47 7.81 2.99
CA GLY A 223 -3.90 7.77 2.68
C GLY A 223 -4.21 8.51 1.38
N GLY A 224 -3.71 9.74 1.23
CA GLY A 224 -3.83 10.48 -0.02
C GLY A 224 -3.21 9.74 -1.22
N PHE A 225 -2.03 9.14 -1.03
CA PHE A 225 -1.38 8.34 -2.05
C PHE A 225 -2.23 7.14 -2.49
N VAL A 226 -2.71 6.31 -1.54
CA VAL A 226 -3.45 5.08 -1.88
C VAL A 226 -4.87 5.38 -2.36
N GLY A 227 -5.50 6.41 -1.81
CA GLY A 227 -6.81 6.88 -2.28
C GLY A 227 -6.74 7.33 -3.75
N LEU A 228 -5.76 8.17 -4.10
CA LEU A 228 -5.53 8.56 -5.50
C LEU A 228 -5.16 7.35 -6.38
N ALA A 229 -4.24 6.49 -5.93
CA ALA A 229 -3.87 5.28 -6.68
C ALA A 229 -5.08 4.41 -7.04
N SER A 230 -6.08 4.36 -6.17
CA SER A 230 -7.30 3.58 -6.36
C SER A 230 -8.36 4.30 -7.21
N ALA A 231 -8.42 5.64 -7.16
CA ALA A 231 -9.48 6.43 -7.78
C ALA A 231 -9.10 7.02 -9.16
N LEU A 232 -7.81 7.27 -9.43
CA LEU A 232 -7.38 8.03 -10.61
C LEU A 232 -7.79 7.41 -11.95
N THR A 233 -7.79 6.07 -12.08
CA THR A 233 -8.24 5.41 -13.31
C THR A 233 -9.71 5.74 -13.61
N ILE A 234 -10.55 5.75 -12.57
CA ILE A 234 -11.95 6.14 -12.68
C ILE A 234 -12.06 7.63 -13.03
N TYR A 235 -11.31 8.49 -12.31
CA TYR A 235 -11.29 9.93 -12.54
C TYR A 235 -10.93 10.29 -13.98
N PHE A 236 -9.84 9.74 -14.51
CA PHE A 236 -9.42 10.03 -15.89
C PHE A 236 -10.41 9.51 -16.93
N SER A 237 -11.07 8.38 -16.67
CA SER A 237 -12.12 7.86 -17.55
C SER A 237 -13.40 8.70 -17.48
N ASP A 238 -13.86 9.05 -16.29
CA ASP A 238 -15.13 9.77 -16.10
C ASP A 238 -15.00 11.26 -16.50
N GLN A 239 -13.87 11.91 -16.16
CA GLN A 239 -13.67 13.35 -16.39
C GLN A 239 -13.22 13.69 -17.82
N TYR A 240 -12.37 12.84 -18.40
CA TYR A 240 -11.78 13.11 -19.72
C TYR A 240 -12.23 12.13 -20.81
N GLY A 241 -13.11 11.18 -20.50
CA GLY A 241 -13.58 10.17 -21.45
C GLY A 241 -12.49 9.23 -21.94
N LEU A 242 -11.39 9.08 -21.20
CA LEU A 242 -10.30 8.19 -21.58
C LEU A 242 -10.73 6.73 -21.50
N LYS A 243 -10.29 5.93 -22.47
CA LYS A 243 -10.42 4.48 -22.36
C LYS A 243 -9.77 3.99 -21.07
N PRO A 244 -10.36 3.02 -20.34
CA PRO A 244 -9.84 2.55 -19.05
C PRO A 244 -8.35 2.16 -19.10
N GLN A 245 -7.88 1.62 -20.20
CA GLN A 245 -6.48 1.25 -20.40
C GLN A 245 -5.56 2.49 -20.39
N VAL A 246 -5.92 3.56 -21.10
CA VAL A 246 -5.13 4.80 -21.14
C VAL A 246 -5.17 5.50 -19.79
N ALA A 247 -6.34 5.55 -19.15
CA ALA A 247 -6.50 6.06 -17.79
C ALA A 247 -5.65 5.28 -16.79
N GLY A 248 -5.52 3.96 -16.98
CA GLY A 248 -4.62 3.10 -16.20
C GLY A 248 -3.16 3.47 -16.37
N TYR A 249 -2.70 3.78 -17.59
CA TYR A 249 -1.33 4.25 -17.82
C TYR A 249 -1.04 5.57 -17.12
N PHE A 250 -1.97 6.51 -17.15
CA PHE A 250 -1.88 7.78 -16.44
C PHE A 250 -1.79 7.57 -14.94
N THR A 251 -2.65 6.71 -14.40
CA THR A 251 -2.63 6.33 -12.97
C THR A 251 -1.30 5.68 -12.60
N ALA A 252 -0.81 4.75 -13.40
CA ALA A 252 0.47 4.09 -13.16
C ALA A 252 1.64 5.07 -13.12
N ALA A 253 1.68 6.06 -14.02
CA ALA A 253 2.70 7.11 -14.01
C ALA A 253 2.67 7.92 -12.71
N CYS A 254 1.48 8.32 -12.24
CA CYS A 254 1.30 9.01 -10.97
C CYS A 254 1.81 8.16 -9.79
N VAL A 255 1.42 6.90 -9.76
CA VAL A 255 1.74 5.97 -8.66
C VAL A 255 3.23 5.65 -8.64
N PHE A 256 3.86 5.38 -9.78
CA PHE A 256 5.31 5.18 -9.85
C PHE A 256 6.07 6.40 -9.34
N ALA A 257 5.69 7.61 -9.75
CA ALA A 257 6.31 8.84 -9.27
C ALA A 257 6.26 8.93 -7.74
N GLY A 258 5.08 8.73 -7.14
CA GLY A 258 4.92 8.78 -5.68
C GLY A 258 5.59 7.64 -4.92
N SER A 259 5.70 6.44 -5.53
CA SER A 259 6.37 5.29 -4.90
C SER A 259 7.89 5.43 -4.90
N LEU A 260 8.47 5.80 -6.04
CA LEU A 260 9.93 5.83 -6.22
C LEU A 260 10.59 7.01 -5.52
N VAL A 261 9.86 8.10 -5.28
CA VAL A 261 10.38 9.28 -4.54
C VAL A 261 10.48 9.05 -3.03
N ARG A 262 9.81 8.04 -2.48
CA ARG A 262 9.72 7.79 -1.04
C ARG A 262 11.08 7.68 -0.33
N PRO A 263 12.10 6.96 -0.83
CA PRO A 263 13.43 6.96 -0.22
C PRO A 263 14.09 8.34 -0.21
N ILE A 264 13.87 9.13 -1.27
CA ILE A 264 14.37 10.51 -1.37
C ILE A 264 13.73 11.39 -0.29
N GLY A 265 12.44 11.21 -0.03
CA GLY A 265 11.73 11.90 1.04
C GLY A 265 12.34 11.66 2.43
N GLY A 266 12.71 10.40 2.72
CA GLY A 266 13.44 10.06 3.95
C GLY A 266 14.79 10.78 4.04
N MET A 267 15.58 10.77 2.97
CA MET A 267 16.87 11.47 2.91
C MET A 267 16.74 12.99 3.07
N ILE A 268 15.70 13.59 2.49
CA ILE A 268 15.42 15.03 2.68
C ILE A 268 15.07 15.29 4.14
N ALA A 269 14.21 14.46 4.74
CA ALA A 269 13.81 14.59 6.14
C ALA A 269 15.00 14.45 7.10
N ASP A 270 15.98 13.61 6.79
CA ASP A 270 17.22 13.48 7.57
C ASP A 270 18.05 14.77 7.55
N ARG A 271 18.02 15.53 6.44
CA ARG A 271 18.83 16.76 6.28
C ARG A 271 18.18 18.01 6.86
N ILE A 272 16.90 18.22 6.57
CA ILE A 272 16.20 19.47 6.92
C ILE A 272 15.19 19.32 8.06
N GLY A 273 14.97 18.08 8.52
CA GLY A 273 14.02 17.73 9.57
C GLY A 273 12.67 17.22 9.01
N GLY A 274 12.14 16.16 9.61
CA GLY A 274 10.92 15.50 9.12
C GLY A 274 9.69 16.39 9.17
N ILE A 275 9.49 17.19 10.23
CA ILE A 275 8.32 18.09 10.34
C ILE A 275 8.35 19.18 9.26
N LYS A 276 9.51 19.79 8.99
CA LYS A 276 9.64 20.79 7.91
C LYS A 276 9.35 20.18 6.54
N THR A 277 9.89 18.98 6.30
CA THR A 277 9.64 18.24 5.07
C THR A 277 8.15 17.97 4.89
N LEU A 278 7.46 17.47 5.94
CA LEU A 278 6.02 17.20 5.90
C LEU A 278 5.21 18.48 5.65
N SER A 279 5.54 19.58 6.31
CA SER A 279 4.83 20.86 6.13
C SER A 279 4.89 21.31 4.66
N VAL A 280 6.06 21.24 4.03
CA VAL A 280 6.22 21.56 2.61
C VAL A 280 5.43 20.60 1.73
N CYS A 281 5.51 19.28 2.01
CA CYS A 281 4.78 18.28 1.24
C CYS A 281 3.27 18.46 1.32
N TYR A 282 2.72 18.82 2.47
CA TYR A 282 1.28 19.06 2.64
C TYR A 282 0.82 20.29 1.88
N VAL A 283 1.57 21.39 1.96
CA VAL A 283 1.25 22.60 1.20
C VAL A 283 1.28 22.30 -0.29
N LEU A 284 2.32 21.65 -0.79
CA LEU A 284 2.45 21.30 -2.22
C LEU A 284 1.31 20.36 -2.66
N ALA A 285 1.04 19.29 -1.92
CA ALA A 285 -0.04 18.37 -2.25
C ALA A 285 -1.39 19.09 -2.26
N GLY A 286 -1.66 19.94 -1.24
CA GLY A 286 -2.88 20.74 -1.17
C GLY A 286 -3.03 21.68 -2.36
N VAL A 287 -1.97 22.41 -2.72
CA VAL A 287 -1.97 23.33 -3.88
C VAL A 287 -2.26 22.56 -5.17
N PHE A 288 -1.58 21.44 -5.42
CA PHE A 288 -1.80 20.66 -6.65
C PHE A 288 -3.22 20.08 -6.72
N LEU A 289 -3.77 19.58 -5.61
CA LEU A 289 -5.14 19.08 -5.58
C LEU A 289 -6.18 20.18 -5.77
N ILE A 290 -5.94 21.38 -5.22
CA ILE A 290 -6.77 22.56 -5.48
C ILE A 290 -6.72 22.93 -6.98
N VAL A 291 -5.54 22.92 -7.60
CA VAL A 291 -5.41 23.20 -9.03
C VAL A 291 -6.22 22.21 -9.87
N VAL A 292 -6.17 20.92 -9.54
CA VAL A 292 -6.99 19.90 -10.23
C VAL A 292 -8.49 20.16 -10.04
N SER A 293 -8.94 20.65 -8.88
CA SER A 293 -10.35 20.85 -8.57
C SER A 293 -11.02 21.93 -9.45
N PHE A 294 -10.25 22.80 -10.09
CA PHE A 294 -10.77 23.78 -11.06
C PHE A 294 -11.13 23.17 -12.43
N GLY A 295 -10.91 21.87 -12.64
CA GLY A 295 -11.22 21.21 -13.91
C GLY A 295 -10.24 21.63 -15.01
N LEU A 296 -9.10 20.97 -15.10
CA LEU A 296 -8.11 21.28 -16.12
C LEU A 296 -8.62 20.90 -17.52
N PRO A 297 -8.38 21.75 -18.56
CA PRO A 297 -8.99 21.58 -19.87
C PRO A 297 -8.46 20.37 -20.66
N LYS A 298 -7.30 19.84 -20.30
CA LYS A 298 -6.67 18.70 -21.00
C LYS A 298 -6.21 17.64 -20.00
N ASP A 299 -6.36 16.39 -20.38
CA ASP A 299 -5.98 15.19 -19.62
C ASP A 299 -4.51 15.17 -19.21
N TRP A 300 -3.58 15.50 -20.11
CA TRP A 300 -2.16 15.55 -19.81
C TRP A 300 -1.80 16.64 -18.78
N MET A 301 -2.55 17.75 -18.73
CA MET A 301 -2.34 18.79 -17.69
C MET A 301 -2.71 18.24 -16.32
N ALA A 302 -3.84 17.54 -16.23
CA ALA A 302 -4.24 16.87 -15.00
C ALA A 302 -3.22 15.79 -14.59
N LEU A 303 -2.70 15.00 -15.55
CA LEU A 303 -1.64 14.03 -15.31
C LEU A 303 -0.42 14.69 -14.67
N CYS A 304 0.09 15.78 -15.24
CA CYS A 304 1.26 16.49 -14.70
C CYS A 304 1.02 16.98 -13.27
N VAL A 305 -0.15 17.55 -12.99
CA VAL A 305 -0.48 18.06 -11.66
C VAL A 305 -0.64 16.92 -10.66
N PHE A 306 -1.29 15.80 -11.04
CA PHE A 306 -1.37 14.62 -10.18
C PHE A 306 -0.01 13.97 -9.93
N VAL A 307 0.89 13.92 -10.93
CA VAL A 307 2.28 13.46 -10.73
C VAL A 307 2.98 14.32 -9.67
N CYS A 308 2.85 15.66 -9.74
CA CYS A 308 3.40 16.55 -8.73
C CYS A 308 2.79 16.33 -7.34
N ALA A 309 1.47 16.14 -7.25
CA ALA A 309 0.80 15.81 -6.00
C ALA A 309 1.31 14.48 -5.42
N MET A 310 1.43 13.45 -6.25
CA MET A 310 1.92 12.13 -5.85
C MET A 310 3.40 12.16 -5.43
N LEU A 311 4.23 12.97 -6.09
CA LEU A 311 5.61 13.22 -5.65
C LEU A 311 5.64 13.87 -4.25
N ALA A 312 4.79 14.85 -3.99
CA ALA A 312 4.70 15.48 -2.67
C ALA A 312 4.23 14.48 -1.60
N LEU A 313 3.17 13.70 -1.86
CA LEU A 313 2.67 12.67 -0.94
C LEU A 313 3.70 11.57 -0.69
N GLY A 314 4.36 11.09 -1.75
CA GLY A 314 5.39 10.06 -1.65
C GLY A 314 6.62 10.52 -0.86
N THR A 315 7.07 11.76 -1.06
CA THR A 315 8.13 12.38 -0.27
C THR A 315 7.73 12.45 1.21
N GLY A 316 6.49 12.87 1.49
CA GLY A 316 5.91 12.88 2.84
C GLY A 316 5.87 11.50 3.49
N ASN A 317 5.56 10.45 2.73
CA ASN A 317 5.59 9.07 3.22
C ASN A 317 6.97 8.67 3.78
N GLY A 318 8.04 9.07 3.09
CA GLY A 318 9.41 8.85 3.57
C GLY A 318 9.70 9.63 4.85
N ALA A 319 9.25 10.87 4.94
CA ALA A 319 9.47 11.74 6.09
C ALA A 319 8.77 11.24 7.36
N VAL A 320 7.55 10.69 7.27
CA VAL A 320 6.86 10.12 8.44
C VAL A 320 7.67 8.98 9.05
N PHE A 321 8.16 8.04 8.22
CA PHE A 321 8.95 6.90 8.72
C PHE A 321 10.36 7.26 9.17
N GLN A 322 10.84 8.45 8.86
CA GLN A 322 12.04 9.01 9.48
C GLN A 322 11.76 9.51 10.90
N LEU A 323 10.58 10.11 11.14
CA LEU A 323 10.21 10.64 12.44
C LEU A 323 9.80 9.58 13.47
N VAL A 324 9.09 8.53 13.05
CA VAL A 324 8.55 7.49 13.95
C VAL A 324 9.63 6.89 14.85
N PRO A 325 10.79 6.42 14.34
CA PRO A 325 11.84 5.85 15.19
C PRO A 325 12.49 6.87 16.14
N GLN A 326 12.48 8.14 15.79
CA GLN A 326 13.06 9.19 16.64
C GLN A 326 12.23 9.42 17.91
N ARG A 327 10.90 9.41 17.78
CA ARG A 327 9.99 9.68 18.90
C ARG A 327 9.61 8.43 19.69
N PHE A 328 9.39 7.30 19.00
CA PHE A 328 8.88 6.05 19.57
C PHE A 328 9.87 4.90 19.45
N ARG A 329 11.12 5.15 19.89
CA ARG A 329 12.21 4.19 19.71
C ARG A 329 11.98 2.83 20.39
N LYS A 330 11.35 2.84 21.58
CA LYS A 330 11.05 1.61 22.34
C LYS A 330 9.82 0.89 21.83
N GLU A 331 8.85 1.63 21.31
CA GLU A 331 7.53 1.17 20.85
C GLU A 331 7.42 1.12 19.33
N ILE A 332 8.55 1.11 18.62
CA ILE A 332 8.59 1.28 17.14
C ILE A 332 7.68 0.29 16.40
N GLY A 333 7.60 -0.96 16.85
CA GLY A 333 6.76 -1.98 16.19
C GLY A 333 5.27 -1.66 16.30
N VAL A 334 4.81 -1.35 17.53
CA VAL A 334 3.41 -0.97 17.77
C VAL A 334 3.08 0.32 17.03
N MET A 335 3.97 1.33 17.12
CA MET A 335 3.74 2.61 16.49
C MET A 335 3.71 2.52 14.96
N THR A 336 4.57 1.69 14.37
CA THR A 336 4.54 1.42 12.92
C THR A 336 3.19 0.81 12.49
N GLY A 337 2.64 -0.09 13.30
CA GLY A 337 1.32 -0.68 13.07
C GLY A 337 0.20 0.36 13.12
N LEU A 338 0.19 1.20 14.18
CA LEU A 338 -0.80 2.26 14.36
C LEU A 338 -0.72 3.33 13.26
N VAL A 339 0.48 3.77 12.91
CA VAL A 339 0.70 4.70 11.78
C VAL A 339 0.21 4.07 10.47
N GLY A 340 0.51 2.79 10.26
CA GLY A 340 0.01 2.05 9.10
C GLY A 340 -1.52 1.96 9.04
N PHE A 341 -2.18 1.75 10.20
CA PHE A 341 -3.64 1.81 10.33
C PHE A 341 -4.16 3.20 9.96
N GLY A 342 -3.61 4.26 10.58
CA GLY A 342 -4.00 5.65 10.28
C GLY A 342 -3.87 5.98 8.79
N GLY A 343 -2.78 5.53 8.15
CA GLY A 343 -2.59 5.70 6.71
C GLY A 343 -3.65 5.00 5.86
N GLY A 344 -4.08 3.81 6.26
CA GLY A 344 -5.17 3.12 5.57
C GLY A 344 -6.53 3.80 5.75
N VAL A 345 -6.83 4.25 6.97
CA VAL A 345 -8.07 5.01 7.25
C VAL A 345 -8.11 6.30 6.42
N GLY A 346 -6.98 7.01 6.29
CA GLY A 346 -6.93 8.23 5.47
C GLY A 346 -7.12 8.01 3.97
N GLY A 347 -6.97 6.78 3.49
CA GLY A 347 -7.21 6.43 2.09
C GLY A 347 -8.65 6.01 1.77
N PHE A 348 -9.42 5.71 2.80
CA PHE A 348 -10.86 5.42 2.70
C PHE A 348 -11.68 6.70 2.56
#